data_16c18acbde46ae89c01c76f60c301ef9
#
_entry.id   16c18acbde46ae89c01c76f60c301ef9
#
_cell.length_a   1.000
_cell.length_b   1.000
_cell.length_c   1.000
_cell.angle_alpha   90.00
_cell.angle_beta   90.00
_cell.angle_gamma   90.00
#
_symmetry.space_group_name_H-M   'P 1'
#
loop_
_entity.id
_entity.type
_entity.pdbx_description
1 polymer ?
#
loop_
_entity_poly.entity_id
_entity_poly.type
_entity_poly.pdbx_seq_one_letter_code
_entity_poly.pdbx_strand_id
1 'polypeptide(L)'
;NPDARGTQAINNVRNNYQYKTGVGVNAEQALTKDMGVYMRAFTSDGHTETMAFAEADQSLSVGMGINGERWGRAKDTIGVSAMLNGLMANRRGYLQAGGISNFVGDTPYPYAGPSQTICYKPEQGSELYYNALLVQSVLLGLNYQHIINPAYNAARGPVNVLSFRIHAEF
;
A
#
# COMPACT_ATOMS: atom_id res chain seq x y z
N ASN A 1 13.27 22.48 -10.96
CA ASN A 1 13.62 23.02 -12.29
C ASN A 1 13.38 21.93 -13.33
N PRO A 2 12.55 22.14 -14.34
CA PRO A 2 12.41 21.20 -15.44
C PRO A 2 13.72 21.11 -16.24
N ASP A 3 13.99 19.94 -16.83
CA ASP A 3 15.05 19.81 -17.81
C ASP A 3 14.70 20.53 -19.12
N ALA A 4 15.58 20.48 -20.12
CA ALA A 4 15.36 21.12 -21.44
C ALA A 4 14.10 20.62 -22.17
N ARG A 5 13.51 19.49 -21.72
CA ARG A 5 12.27 18.91 -22.24
C ARG A 5 11.04 19.27 -21.42
N GLY A 6 11.22 20.08 -20.35
CA GLY A 6 10.14 20.48 -19.45
C GLY A 6 9.78 19.44 -18.37
N THR A 7 10.54 18.35 -18.25
CA THR A 7 10.36 17.34 -17.22
C THR A 7 11.14 17.69 -15.95
N GLN A 8 10.66 17.21 -14.79
CA GLN A 8 11.37 17.35 -13.53
C GLN A 8 12.64 16.48 -13.54
N ALA A 9 13.81 17.14 -13.49
CA ALA A 9 15.10 16.44 -13.56
C ALA A 9 15.66 16.19 -12.16
N ILE A 10 15.78 14.94 -11.75
CA ILE A 10 16.34 14.53 -10.46
C ILE A 10 17.77 15.05 -10.25
N ASN A 11 18.54 15.20 -11.32
CA ASN A 11 19.90 15.70 -11.24
C ASN A 11 20.00 17.13 -10.68
N ASN A 12 18.94 17.93 -10.81
CA ASN A 12 18.89 19.30 -10.31
C ASN A 12 18.80 19.37 -8.77
N VAL A 13 18.47 18.28 -8.11
CA VAL A 13 18.26 18.22 -6.64
C VAL A 13 19.14 17.18 -5.95
N ARG A 14 19.90 16.37 -6.68
CA ARG A 14 20.70 15.26 -6.15
C ARG A 14 21.74 15.66 -5.11
N ASN A 15 22.26 16.86 -5.17
CA ASN A 15 23.30 17.34 -4.25
C ASN A 15 22.74 18.03 -3.01
N ASN A 16 21.41 18.10 -2.87
CA ASN A 16 20.77 18.70 -1.74
C ASN A 16 20.27 17.59 -0.79
N TYR A 17 20.77 17.59 0.44
CA TYR A 17 20.24 16.72 1.48
C TYR A 17 18.83 17.17 1.84
N GLN A 18 17.89 16.24 1.86
CA GLN A 18 16.53 16.48 2.27
C GLN A 18 16.12 15.46 3.34
N TYR A 19 15.29 15.89 4.26
CA TYR A 19 14.72 15.03 5.29
C TYR A 19 13.26 14.79 4.97
N LYS A 20 12.85 13.53 4.96
CA LYS A 20 11.44 13.15 4.93
C LYS A 20 10.97 13.00 6.37
N THR A 21 9.97 13.80 6.73
CA THR A 21 9.38 13.77 8.07
C THR A 21 8.02 13.09 8.04
N GLY A 22 7.72 12.36 9.09
CA GLY A 22 6.43 11.68 9.21
C GLY A 22 6.20 11.18 10.63
N VAL A 23 4.97 10.84 10.91
CA VAL A 23 4.56 10.24 12.17
C VAL A 23 3.64 9.06 11.91
N GLY A 24 3.77 8.02 12.72
CA GLY A 24 2.93 6.84 12.64
C GLY A 24 2.54 6.32 14.02
N VAL A 25 1.41 5.65 14.04
CA VAL A 25 0.88 4.95 15.22
C VAL A 25 0.58 3.51 14.82
N ASN A 26 0.96 2.58 15.69
CA ASN A 26 0.60 1.18 15.60
C ASN A 26 -0.02 0.75 16.92
N ALA A 27 -1.21 0.16 16.86
CA ALA A 27 -1.91 -0.35 18.01
C ALA A 27 -2.40 -1.77 17.71
N GLU A 28 -2.18 -2.68 18.67
CA GLU A 28 -2.62 -4.06 18.61
C GLU A 28 -3.28 -4.43 19.93
N GLN A 29 -4.41 -5.13 19.85
CA GLN A 29 -5.17 -5.52 21.04
C GLN A 29 -5.72 -6.94 20.86
N ALA A 30 -5.40 -7.81 21.82
CA ALA A 30 -6.11 -9.06 21.99
C ALA A 30 -7.51 -8.78 22.58
N LEU A 31 -8.56 -9.13 21.86
CA LEU A 31 -9.95 -9.01 22.32
C LEU A 31 -10.39 -10.24 23.11
N THR A 32 -9.95 -11.40 22.66
CA THR A 32 -10.14 -12.68 23.35
C THR A 32 -8.84 -13.49 23.25
N LYS A 33 -8.80 -14.67 23.85
CA LYS A 33 -7.63 -15.56 23.74
C LYS A 33 -7.34 -16.04 22.31
N ASP A 34 -8.34 -16.01 21.44
CA ASP A 34 -8.31 -16.51 20.06
C ASP A 34 -8.50 -15.43 18.99
N MET A 35 -8.75 -14.16 19.39
CA MET A 35 -9.03 -13.07 18.47
C MET A 35 -8.23 -11.81 18.85
N GLY A 36 -7.58 -11.22 17.85
CA GLY A 36 -6.87 -9.94 17.96
C GLY A 36 -7.25 -8.99 16.85
N VAL A 37 -7.11 -7.71 17.14
CA VAL A 37 -7.28 -6.62 16.18
C VAL A 37 -6.03 -5.75 16.13
N TYR A 38 -5.80 -5.11 15.00
CA TYR A 38 -4.75 -4.11 14.87
C TYR A 38 -5.24 -2.88 14.10
N MET A 39 -4.59 -1.78 14.36
CA MET A 39 -4.71 -0.54 13.61
C MET A 39 -3.31 0.04 13.37
N ARG A 40 -3.05 0.48 12.15
CA ARG A 40 -1.83 1.22 11.79
C ARG A 40 -2.23 2.45 11.03
N ALA A 41 -1.65 3.58 11.40
CA ALA A 41 -1.84 4.83 10.68
C ALA A 41 -0.50 5.54 10.57
N PHE A 42 -0.22 6.13 9.41
CA PHE A 42 0.91 7.03 9.26
C PHE A 42 0.59 8.18 8.31
N THR A 43 1.34 9.26 8.47
CA THR A 43 1.36 10.39 7.54
C THR A 43 2.77 10.94 7.43
N SER A 44 3.15 11.39 6.24
CA SER A 44 4.42 12.05 5.97
C SER A 44 4.20 13.36 5.23
N ASP A 45 5.24 14.18 5.14
CA ASP A 45 5.15 15.53 4.57
C ASP A 45 4.92 15.58 3.04
N GLY A 46 5.18 14.48 2.33
CA GLY A 46 5.02 14.40 0.87
C GLY A 46 5.96 15.31 0.07
N HIS A 47 6.97 15.90 0.70
CA HIS A 47 7.94 16.79 0.03
C HIS A 47 9.08 16.03 -0.62
N THR A 48 9.40 14.84 -0.12
CA THR A 48 10.53 14.05 -0.56
C THR A 48 10.05 12.77 -1.22
N GLU A 49 10.54 12.49 -2.41
CA GLU A 49 10.26 11.24 -3.11
C GLU A 49 11.02 10.07 -2.46
N THR A 50 10.36 8.93 -2.36
CA THR A 50 11.01 7.69 -1.94
C THR A 50 11.68 7.06 -3.15
N MET A 51 12.97 6.69 -3.03
CA MET A 51 13.69 6.02 -4.11
C MET A 51 13.23 4.59 -4.38
N ALA A 52 12.59 3.96 -3.40
CA ALA A 52 12.10 2.58 -3.47
C ALA A 52 11.01 2.36 -2.41
N PHE A 53 10.27 1.27 -2.55
CA PHE A 53 9.22 0.83 -1.63
C PHE A 53 7.88 1.58 -1.77
N ALA A 54 7.07 1.57 -0.73
CA ALA A 54 5.71 2.12 -0.77
C ALA A 54 5.72 3.63 -1.01
N GLU A 55 4.99 4.08 -2.01
CA GLU A 55 4.85 5.48 -2.36
C GLU A 55 3.64 6.15 -1.69
N ALA A 56 3.12 5.58 -0.63
CA ALA A 56 2.09 6.22 0.16
C ALA A 56 2.70 7.31 1.05
N ASP A 57 2.06 8.47 1.11
CA ASP A 57 2.39 9.54 2.07
C ASP A 57 1.47 9.46 3.28
N GLN A 58 0.32 8.85 3.13
CA GLN A 58 -0.66 8.59 4.19
C GLN A 58 -1.18 7.17 4.07
N SER A 59 -1.37 6.50 5.20
CA SER A 59 -2.00 5.19 5.24
C SER A 59 -2.78 5.02 6.53
N LEU A 60 -3.92 4.36 6.41
CA LEU A 60 -4.67 3.80 7.51
C LEU A 60 -4.96 2.35 7.18
N SER A 61 -4.61 1.43 8.06
CA SER A 61 -5.01 0.03 7.94
C SER A 61 -5.57 -0.48 9.26
N VAL A 62 -6.59 -1.31 9.15
CA VAL A 62 -7.21 -2.00 10.27
C VAL A 62 -7.38 -3.46 9.90
N GLY A 63 -7.30 -4.34 10.89
CA GLY A 63 -7.53 -5.75 10.63
C GLY A 63 -7.82 -6.54 11.89
N MET A 64 -8.31 -7.74 11.66
CA MET A 64 -8.65 -8.70 12.70
C MET A 64 -8.18 -10.09 12.29
N GLY A 65 -7.66 -10.83 13.25
CA GLY A 65 -7.28 -12.23 13.08
C GLY A 65 -7.97 -13.10 14.15
N ILE A 66 -8.36 -14.29 13.77
CA ILE A 66 -9.01 -15.27 14.64
C ILE A 66 -8.31 -16.62 14.47
N ASN A 67 -7.90 -17.22 15.56
CA ASN A 67 -7.33 -18.57 15.58
C ASN A 67 -8.43 -19.63 15.48
N GLY A 68 -8.10 -20.77 14.91
CA GLY A 68 -9.03 -21.84 14.60
C GLY A 68 -9.50 -22.69 15.78
N GLU A 69 -9.28 -22.30 17.02
CA GLU A 69 -9.80 -23.03 18.18
C GLU A 69 -11.32 -23.24 18.11
N ARG A 70 -12.05 -22.23 17.61
CA ARG A 70 -13.51 -22.26 17.49
C ARG A 70 -14.05 -23.32 16.54
N TRP A 71 -13.24 -23.78 15.58
CA TRP A 71 -13.62 -24.83 14.61
C TRP A 71 -12.71 -26.07 14.67
N GLY A 72 -12.03 -26.26 15.82
CA GLY A 72 -11.24 -27.45 16.10
C GLY A 72 -9.88 -27.51 15.38
N ARG A 73 -9.39 -26.40 14.85
CA ARG A 73 -8.11 -26.30 14.15
C ARG A 73 -7.25 -25.16 14.74
N ALA A 74 -6.86 -25.32 15.99
CA ALA A 74 -6.20 -24.30 16.81
C ALA A 74 -4.96 -23.63 16.17
N LYS A 75 -4.32 -24.30 15.19
CA LYS A 75 -3.15 -23.79 14.47
C LYS A 75 -3.49 -23.07 13.15
N ASP A 76 -4.74 -23.07 12.76
CA ASP A 76 -5.20 -22.32 11.59
C ASP A 76 -5.51 -20.88 12.01
N THR A 77 -5.51 -19.97 11.01
CA THR A 77 -5.86 -18.58 11.23
C THR A 77 -6.68 -18.05 10.06
N ILE A 78 -7.77 -17.38 10.37
CA ILE A 78 -8.50 -16.53 9.42
C ILE A 78 -8.25 -15.07 9.78
N GLY A 79 -8.09 -14.23 8.77
CA GLY A 79 -7.96 -12.79 9.01
C GLY A 79 -8.61 -11.97 7.92
N VAL A 80 -9.07 -10.79 8.32
CA VAL A 80 -9.62 -9.78 7.43
C VAL A 80 -8.95 -8.45 7.71
N SER A 81 -8.66 -7.70 6.65
CA SER A 81 -8.11 -6.34 6.78
C SER A 81 -8.71 -5.40 5.75
N ALA A 82 -8.62 -4.11 6.07
CA ALA A 82 -8.90 -3.02 5.15
C ALA A 82 -7.81 -1.97 5.26
N MET A 83 -7.49 -1.34 4.13
CA MET A 83 -6.50 -0.26 4.06
C MET A 83 -6.97 0.89 3.18
N LEU A 84 -6.51 2.08 3.52
CA LEU A 84 -6.68 3.31 2.75
C LEU A 84 -5.31 3.98 2.64
N ASN A 85 -4.80 4.12 1.41
CA ASN A 85 -3.53 4.78 1.13
C ASN A 85 -3.77 6.08 0.36
N GLY A 86 -2.96 7.09 0.61
CA GLY A 86 -3.09 8.38 -0.03
C GLY A 86 -1.77 9.06 -0.32
N LEU A 87 -1.82 10.04 -1.24
CA LEU A 87 -0.72 10.93 -1.56
C LEU A 87 -1.02 12.32 -1.04
N MET A 88 -0.01 12.99 -0.47
CA MET A 88 -0.08 14.38 -0.07
C MET A 88 -0.21 15.32 -1.27
N ALA A 89 -0.75 16.52 -1.01
CA ALA A 89 -0.94 17.52 -2.06
C ALA A 89 0.36 17.88 -2.79
N ASN A 90 1.47 17.98 -2.05
CA ASN A 90 2.79 18.28 -2.63
C ASN A 90 3.25 17.22 -3.61
N ARG A 91 3.13 15.93 -3.26
CA ARG A 91 3.45 14.83 -4.17
C ARG A 91 2.53 14.83 -5.39
N ARG A 92 1.23 15.04 -5.19
CA ARG A 92 0.28 15.15 -6.33
C ARG A 92 0.64 16.30 -7.26
N GLY A 93 1.03 17.46 -6.69
CA GLY A 93 1.52 18.61 -7.46
C GLY A 93 2.79 18.30 -8.27
N TYR A 94 3.74 17.57 -7.67
CA TYR A 94 4.94 17.10 -8.36
C TYR A 94 4.60 16.17 -9.54
N LEU A 95 3.72 15.19 -9.33
CA LEU A 95 3.27 14.27 -10.38
C LEU A 95 2.51 15.02 -11.48
N GLN A 96 1.64 15.96 -11.13
CA GLN A 96 0.91 16.82 -12.08
C GLN A 96 1.85 17.67 -12.95
N ALA A 97 3.00 18.08 -12.38
CA ALA A 97 4.04 18.82 -13.10
C ALA A 97 4.94 17.93 -13.99
N GLY A 98 4.63 16.64 -14.12
CA GLY A 98 5.40 15.69 -14.92
C GLY A 98 6.49 14.96 -14.15
N GLY A 99 6.43 14.95 -12.83
CA GLY A 99 7.28 14.12 -11.97
C GLY A 99 7.09 12.63 -12.24
N ILE A 100 8.14 11.85 -12.07
CA ILE A 100 8.12 10.41 -12.33
C ILE A 100 7.96 9.67 -11.00
N SER A 101 7.09 8.66 -11.00
CA SER A 101 6.94 7.71 -9.92
C SER A 101 6.97 6.29 -10.47
N ASN A 102 7.58 5.37 -9.71
CA ASN A 102 7.69 3.97 -10.13
C ASN A 102 6.41 3.15 -9.86
N PHE A 103 5.62 3.54 -8.86
CA PHE A 103 4.50 2.75 -8.35
C PHE A 103 3.14 3.46 -8.46
N VAL A 104 3.14 4.77 -8.73
CA VAL A 104 1.89 5.50 -8.93
C VAL A 104 1.44 5.35 -10.37
N GLY A 105 0.25 4.82 -10.57
CA GLY A 105 -0.25 4.44 -11.88
C GLY A 105 -0.86 5.57 -12.69
N ASP A 106 -0.77 6.80 -12.24
CA ASP A 106 -1.39 7.97 -12.87
C ASP A 106 -0.41 9.13 -12.93
N THR A 107 0.74 8.87 -13.52
CA THR A 107 1.67 9.95 -13.87
C THR A 107 1.37 10.41 -15.29
N PRO A 108 1.31 11.72 -15.56
CA PRO A 108 1.29 12.21 -16.95
C PRO A 108 2.53 11.64 -17.65
N TYR A 109 2.31 10.88 -18.70
CA TYR A 109 3.44 10.35 -19.48
C TYR A 109 4.27 11.54 -19.96
N PRO A 110 5.63 11.52 -19.92
CA PRO A 110 6.46 12.66 -20.24
C PRO A 110 6.27 13.23 -21.66
N TYR A 111 5.48 12.54 -22.47
CA TYR A 111 5.15 12.93 -23.85
C TYR A 111 3.72 13.40 -24.06
N ALA A 112 2.89 13.44 -23.03
CA ALA A 112 1.45 13.70 -23.19
C ALA A 112 1.06 15.17 -23.04
N GLY A 113 2.02 16.06 -22.81
CA GLY A 113 1.79 17.51 -22.74
C GLY A 113 1.24 18.00 -21.38
N PRO A 114 1.24 19.32 -21.16
CA PRO A 114 0.94 19.94 -19.85
C PRO A 114 -0.54 19.92 -19.44
N SER A 115 -1.42 19.32 -20.24
CA SER A 115 -2.86 19.31 -19.99
C SER A 115 -3.41 18.01 -19.41
N GLN A 116 -2.58 17.01 -19.15
CA GLN A 116 -3.05 15.78 -18.48
C GLN A 116 -3.19 16.00 -16.98
N THR A 117 -4.41 15.96 -16.52
CA THR A 117 -4.75 15.97 -15.11
C THR A 117 -4.66 14.55 -14.56
N ILE A 118 -3.98 14.36 -13.43
CA ILE A 118 -3.99 13.06 -12.74
C ILE A 118 -5.40 12.78 -12.21
N CYS A 119 -5.90 11.57 -12.48
CA CYS A 119 -7.21 11.11 -11.98
C CYS A 119 -7.09 10.56 -10.55
N TYR A 120 -6.47 11.31 -9.66
CA TYR A 120 -6.16 10.87 -8.31
C TYR A 120 -7.41 10.53 -7.49
N LYS A 121 -7.38 9.34 -6.89
CA LYS A 121 -8.19 8.97 -5.71
C LYS A 121 -7.34 8.09 -4.78
N PRO A 122 -7.60 8.13 -3.46
CA PRO A 122 -6.96 7.21 -2.53
C PRO A 122 -7.19 5.75 -2.95
N GLU A 123 -6.14 4.96 -2.86
CA GLU A 123 -6.22 3.51 -3.05
C GLU A 123 -6.88 2.88 -1.83
N GLN A 124 -7.83 2.01 -2.04
CA GLN A 124 -8.52 1.27 -1.00
C GLN A 124 -8.29 -0.22 -1.23
N GLY A 125 -7.94 -0.93 -0.20
CA GLY A 125 -7.75 -2.36 -0.26
C GLY A 125 -8.53 -3.07 0.84
N SER A 126 -9.02 -4.26 0.53
CA SER A 126 -9.50 -5.20 1.52
C SER A 126 -8.88 -6.57 1.25
N GLU A 127 -8.65 -7.32 2.30
CA GLU A 127 -8.02 -8.62 2.25
C GLU A 127 -8.75 -9.59 3.17
N LEU A 128 -8.93 -10.81 2.67
CA LEU A 128 -9.39 -11.96 3.44
C LEU A 128 -8.39 -13.07 3.23
N TYR A 129 -7.89 -13.67 4.31
CA TYR A 129 -7.00 -14.80 4.20
C TYR A 129 -7.36 -15.93 5.15
N TYR A 130 -6.99 -17.14 4.78
CA TYR A 130 -7.05 -18.34 5.60
C TYR A 130 -5.70 -19.07 5.51
N ASN A 131 -5.06 -19.26 6.65
CA ASN A 131 -3.83 -20.05 6.76
C ASN A 131 -4.14 -21.35 7.50
N ALA A 132 -3.91 -22.48 6.84
CA ALA A 132 -4.14 -23.81 7.38
C ALA A 132 -2.83 -24.53 7.62
N LEU A 133 -2.60 -25.03 8.82
CA LEU A 133 -1.52 -25.97 9.09
C LEU A 133 -1.95 -27.37 8.64
N LEU A 134 -1.36 -27.86 7.54
CA LEU A 134 -1.70 -29.18 6.99
C LEU A 134 -0.99 -30.30 7.75
N VAL A 135 0.33 -30.14 7.94
CA VAL A 135 1.19 -31.02 8.72
C VAL A 135 2.19 -30.17 9.49
N GLN A 136 2.91 -30.77 10.42
CA GLN A 136 3.75 -30.04 11.39
C GLN A 136 4.70 -29.00 10.78
N SER A 137 5.09 -29.17 9.53
CA SER A 137 6.04 -28.30 8.82
C SER A 137 5.47 -27.64 7.57
N VAL A 138 4.18 -27.79 7.25
CA VAL A 138 3.59 -27.27 6.01
C VAL A 138 2.36 -26.44 6.29
N LEU A 139 2.45 -25.15 5.96
CA LEU A 139 1.36 -24.19 6.03
C LEU A 139 0.83 -23.91 4.62
N LEU A 140 -0.48 -23.91 4.49
CA LEU A 140 -1.20 -23.52 3.28
C LEU A 140 -1.91 -22.22 3.52
N GLY A 141 -1.67 -21.22 2.67
CA GLY A 141 -2.34 -19.94 2.69
C GLY A 141 -3.21 -19.73 1.46
N LEU A 142 -4.46 -19.33 1.68
CA LEU A 142 -5.36 -18.77 0.66
C LEU A 142 -5.59 -17.32 1.00
N ASN A 143 -5.52 -16.45 -0.01
CA ASN A 143 -5.69 -15.03 0.17
C ASN A 143 -6.49 -14.44 -0.98
N TYR A 144 -7.45 -13.60 -0.65
CA TYR A 144 -8.22 -12.81 -1.61
C TYR A 144 -8.06 -11.33 -1.27
N GLN A 145 -7.71 -10.54 -2.27
CA GLN A 145 -7.61 -9.08 -2.16
C GLN A 145 -8.53 -8.41 -3.16
N HIS A 146 -9.17 -7.33 -2.73
CA HIS A 146 -9.96 -6.43 -3.56
C HIS A 146 -9.40 -5.02 -3.43
N ILE A 147 -8.95 -4.44 -4.55
CA ILE A 147 -8.26 -3.14 -4.58
C ILE A 147 -9.06 -2.18 -5.48
N ILE A 148 -9.46 -1.05 -4.92
CA ILE A 148 -10.17 0.03 -5.60
C ILE A 148 -9.19 1.17 -5.84
N ASN A 149 -9.24 1.82 -7.00
CA ASN A 149 -8.32 2.86 -7.47
C ASN A 149 -6.85 2.40 -7.39
N PRO A 150 -6.48 1.27 -8.00
CA PRO A 150 -5.13 0.73 -7.91
C PRO A 150 -4.11 1.77 -8.39
N ALA A 151 -3.03 1.89 -7.63
CA ALA A 151 -1.98 2.87 -7.83
C ALA A 151 -2.50 4.32 -7.87
N TYR A 152 -3.50 4.62 -7.04
CA TYR A 152 -4.12 5.95 -6.85
C TYR A 152 -4.86 6.50 -8.09
N ASN A 153 -5.22 5.66 -9.06
CA ASN A 153 -5.85 6.10 -10.30
C ASN A 153 -7.35 5.76 -10.31
N ALA A 154 -8.18 6.81 -10.28
CA ALA A 154 -9.64 6.70 -10.30
C ALA A 154 -10.22 6.15 -11.62
N ALA A 155 -9.48 6.23 -12.72
CA ALA A 155 -9.90 5.70 -14.01
C ALA A 155 -9.65 4.18 -14.13
N ARG A 156 -8.89 3.59 -13.20
CA ARG A 156 -8.67 2.16 -13.15
C ARG A 156 -9.75 1.48 -12.31
N GLY A 157 -10.39 0.49 -12.90
CA GLY A 157 -11.39 -0.32 -12.21
C GLY A 157 -10.78 -1.15 -11.10
N PRO A 158 -11.60 -1.73 -10.23
CA PRO A 158 -11.13 -2.55 -9.15
C PRO A 158 -10.40 -3.79 -9.66
N VAL A 159 -9.37 -4.19 -8.91
CA VAL A 159 -8.58 -5.39 -9.18
C VAL A 159 -8.88 -6.41 -8.09
N ASN A 160 -9.09 -7.66 -8.50
CA ASN A 160 -9.24 -8.79 -7.60
C ASN A 160 -8.01 -9.69 -7.76
N VAL A 161 -7.39 -10.03 -6.64
CA VAL A 161 -6.23 -10.92 -6.59
C VAL A 161 -6.56 -12.12 -5.74
N LEU A 162 -6.43 -13.31 -6.31
CA LEU A 162 -6.50 -14.57 -5.59
C LEU A 162 -5.10 -15.15 -5.53
N SER A 163 -4.60 -15.42 -4.32
CA SER A 163 -3.28 -15.96 -4.09
C SER A 163 -3.34 -17.28 -3.34
N PHE A 164 -2.42 -18.15 -3.69
CA PHE A 164 -2.19 -19.42 -3.04
C PHE A 164 -0.72 -19.50 -2.63
N ARG A 165 -0.46 -19.87 -1.39
CA ARG A 165 0.88 -19.96 -0.83
C ARG A 165 1.08 -21.29 -0.12
N ILE A 166 2.19 -21.97 -0.41
CA ILE A 166 2.69 -23.09 0.38
C ILE A 166 3.97 -22.63 1.06
N HIS A 167 4.05 -22.83 2.37
CA HIS A 167 5.23 -22.56 3.16
C HIS A 167 5.64 -23.85 3.88
N ALA A 168 6.87 -24.30 3.66
CA ALA A 168 7.43 -25.49 4.29
C ALA A 168 8.71 -25.14 5.05
N GLU A 169 8.82 -25.62 6.30
CA GLU A 169 9.99 -25.46 7.16
C GLU A 169 10.60 -26.84 7.41
N PHE A 170 11.94 -26.95 7.27
CA PHE A 170 12.70 -28.20 7.44
C PHE A 170 13.77 -28.07 8.51
#